data_89a3535c7fd4c7ad5b8724e4a8b00013
#
_entry.id   89a3535c7fd4c7ad5b8724e4a8b00013
#
_cell.length_a   1.000
_cell.length_b   1.000
_cell.length_c   1.000
_cell.angle_alpha   90.00
_cell.angle_beta   90.00
_cell.angle_gamma   90.00
#
_symmetry.space_group_name_H-M   'P 1'
#
loop_
_entity.id
_entity.type
_entity.pdbx_description
1 polymer ?
#
loop_
_entity_poly.entity_id
_entity_poly.type
_entity_poly.pdbx_seq_one_letter_code
_entity_poly.pdbx_strand_id
1 'polypeptide(L)'
;MAMDGFETRQRTRWRTPEPEAGALRHPTLAEIRHVPGKRGLPLIGVMPEVILDPLAFSDRMVAKHGPVYRFHALGKWHLHFVGAEANERILFDEHGIFSAEAGWGPLIAPLFPGALLVKDGAEHRSRRRLLGEAFKQAELSGYQRIFARDIERRVESWQGRTIDPYVEARALTFHIAASTFLGVPLEEEAHVAIHSFAAMMGGLLTLVSNPKLSLVRRRGFAGKARLEKILSRLIEEKRASPGSDFLSRIALLEDEDGLLPVQAIADSFIFLLSAAHDTMASAITSLTYYLASHPGWAAAMREELAAAGIDDFREAATATLPLLDMFYKETLRLNNPAPVIWRRAVKDFSIHGLDIPAGTMTGCNLMMTHRLDGLWHDPLRFDPLRFTPEAESRRSRFAYVPFGAGVHKCLGMHFSQQQSKMFLAHLLLHAELECRDRRPPSWYHWPNCRPRRSLSVAVRPRCRGK
;
A
#
# COMPACT_ATOMS: atom_id res chain seq x y z
N MET A 1 -22.24 5.89 47.41
CA MET A 1 -21.74 4.53 47.44
C MET A 1 -21.45 4.09 46.03
N ALA A 2 -20.20 3.84 45.82
CA ALA A 2 -19.55 3.04 44.75
C ALA A 2 -19.57 3.60 43.33
N MET A 3 -18.54 4.36 43.02
CA MET A 3 -17.91 4.41 41.70
C MET A 3 -16.45 3.95 41.90
N ASP A 4 -16.17 2.68 41.62
CA ASP A 4 -14.82 2.18 41.46
C ASP A 4 -14.84 1.16 40.33
N GLY A 5 -14.07 1.41 39.28
CA GLY A 5 -13.95 0.55 38.11
C GLY A 5 -13.27 1.21 36.95
N PHE A 6 -12.27 2.08 37.18
CA PHE A 6 -11.36 2.50 36.13
C PHE A 6 -10.21 1.49 36.05
N GLU A 7 -10.36 0.51 35.15
CA GLU A 7 -9.29 -0.41 34.79
C GLU A 7 -8.02 0.34 34.41
N THR A 8 -6.96 -0.01 35.09
CA THR A 8 -5.59 0.40 34.86
C THR A 8 -5.21 0.11 33.38
N ARG A 9 -5.22 1.15 32.56
CA ARG A 9 -4.71 1.09 31.17
C ARG A 9 -3.21 0.78 31.27
N GLN A 10 -2.82 -0.39 30.78
CA GLN A 10 -1.42 -0.70 30.55
C GLN A 10 -0.83 0.33 29.55
N ARG A 11 -0.04 1.24 30.09
CA ARG A 11 0.70 2.27 29.35
C ARG A 11 1.94 1.62 28.71
N THR A 12 2.14 1.81 27.42
CA THR A 12 3.22 1.17 26.64
C THR A 12 4.27 2.20 26.24
N ARG A 13 5.50 1.95 26.62
CA ARG A 13 6.66 2.84 26.36
C ARG A 13 6.98 2.94 24.86
N TRP A 14 7.17 4.13 24.36
CA TRP A 14 7.71 4.45 23.02
C TRP A 14 9.26 4.39 23.01
N ARG A 15 9.85 3.37 23.59
CA ARG A 15 11.30 3.18 23.52
C ARG A 15 11.66 2.57 22.17
N THR A 16 12.73 3.08 21.56
CA THR A 16 13.47 2.32 20.54
C THR A 16 14.00 1.06 21.24
N PRO A 17 13.63 -0.14 20.81
CA PRO A 17 14.17 -1.35 21.40
C PRO A 17 15.68 -1.36 21.21
N GLU A 18 16.44 -1.59 22.29
CA GLU A 18 17.80 -2.09 22.14
C GLU A 18 17.70 -3.41 21.35
N PRO A 19 18.61 -3.66 20.39
CA PRO A 19 18.61 -4.90 19.64
C PRO A 19 18.81 -6.05 20.63
N GLU A 20 17.76 -6.83 20.86
CA GLU A 20 17.89 -8.08 21.61
C GLU A 20 18.99 -8.93 20.97
N ALA A 21 19.89 -9.38 21.82
CA ALA A 21 21.06 -10.18 21.47
C ALA A 21 20.63 -11.47 20.74
N GLY A 22 21.00 -11.56 19.47
CA GLY A 22 20.78 -12.71 18.62
C GLY A 22 20.23 -12.29 17.26
N ALA A 23 21.04 -11.54 16.47
CA ALA A 23 20.68 -11.25 15.08
C ALA A 23 20.36 -12.57 14.37
N LEU A 24 19.08 -12.77 14.02
CA LEU A 24 18.64 -13.92 13.24
C LEU A 24 19.57 -14.11 12.05
N ARG A 25 20.32 -15.21 11.99
CA ARG A 25 21.17 -15.45 10.83
C ARG A 25 20.30 -15.86 9.62
N HIS A 26 20.74 -15.50 8.45
CA HIS A 26 20.12 -16.01 7.23
C HIS A 26 20.49 -17.49 7.04
N PRO A 27 19.56 -18.34 6.59
CA PRO A 27 19.85 -19.74 6.32
C PRO A 27 20.90 -19.88 5.19
N THR A 28 21.74 -20.87 5.32
CA THR A 28 22.68 -21.29 4.27
C THR A 28 21.94 -22.06 3.17
N LEU A 29 22.57 -22.19 2.01
CA LEU A 29 22.01 -23.02 0.94
C LEU A 29 21.81 -24.47 1.39
N ALA A 30 22.69 -25.01 2.23
CA ALA A 30 22.60 -26.40 2.71
C ALA A 30 21.29 -26.65 3.48
N GLU A 31 20.87 -25.66 4.29
CA GLU A 31 19.66 -25.78 5.13
C GLU A 31 18.35 -25.66 4.31
N ILE A 32 18.37 -25.02 3.17
CA ILE A 32 17.19 -24.81 2.32
C ILE A 32 17.29 -25.44 0.94
N ARG A 33 18.30 -26.32 0.70
CA ARG A 33 18.51 -26.92 -0.63
C ARG A 33 17.35 -27.77 -1.12
N HIS A 34 16.56 -28.32 -0.21
CA HIS A 34 15.36 -29.12 -0.49
C HIS A 34 14.23 -28.25 -1.07
N VAL A 35 14.20 -26.94 -0.80
CA VAL A 35 13.29 -26.03 -1.47
C VAL A 35 13.78 -25.78 -2.91
N PRO A 36 12.97 -26.03 -3.94
CA PRO A 36 13.39 -25.82 -5.33
C PRO A 36 13.64 -24.32 -5.61
N GLY A 37 14.50 -24.00 -6.58
CA GLY A 37 14.71 -22.60 -6.92
C GLY A 37 15.96 -22.29 -7.73
N LYS A 38 16.32 -20.99 -7.76
CA LYS A 38 17.35 -20.42 -8.63
C LYS A 38 18.41 -19.65 -7.87
N ARG A 39 19.69 -19.86 -8.18
CA ARG A 39 20.81 -19.09 -7.61
C ARG A 39 21.06 -17.78 -8.36
N GLY A 40 20.94 -17.78 -9.68
CA GLY A 40 21.29 -16.63 -10.52
C GLY A 40 22.79 -16.36 -10.61
N LEU A 41 23.16 -15.12 -10.88
CA LEU A 41 24.54 -14.65 -11.04
C LEU A 41 25.31 -14.61 -9.72
N PRO A 42 26.65 -14.70 -9.71
CA PRO A 42 27.45 -14.49 -8.50
C PRO A 42 27.12 -13.15 -7.85
N LEU A 43 27.11 -13.09 -6.53
CA LEU A 43 26.84 -11.92 -5.66
C LEU A 43 25.44 -11.31 -5.82
N ILE A 44 25.06 -10.90 -7.01
CA ILE A 44 23.79 -10.19 -7.27
C ILE A 44 22.57 -11.12 -7.39
N GLY A 45 22.80 -12.42 -7.67
CA GLY A 45 21.74 -13.42 -7.78
C GLY A 45 20.80 -13.15 -8.95
N VAL A 46 19.49 -13.21 -8.70
CA VAL A 46 18.43 -13.00 -9.70
C VAL A 46 17.99 -11.53 -9.82
N MET A 47 18.66 -10.60 -9.14
CA MET A 47 18.25 -9.18 -9.14
C MET A 47 18.04 -8.58 -10.53
N PRO A 48 18.87 -8.86 -11.56
CA PRO A 48 18.62 -8.34 -12.90
C PRO A 48 17.26 -8.77 -13.47
N GLU A 49 16.86 -10.04 -13.25
CA GLU A 49 15.56 -10.53 -13.70
C GLU A 49 14.39 -9.90 -12.93
N VAL A 50 14.55 -9.79 -11.61
CA VAL A 50 13.53 -9.17 -10.73
C VAL A 50 13.36 -7.69 -11.05
N ILE A 51 14.46 -6.96 -11.28
CA ILE A 51 14.40 -5.54 -11.65
C ILE A 51 13.81 -5.36 -13.03
N LEU A 52 14.17 -6.23 -13.98
CA LEU A 52 13.69 -6.14 -15.34
C LEU A 52 12.21 -6.44 -15.44
N ASP A 53 11.77 -7.57 -14.88
CA ASP A 53 10.36 -7.97 -14.86
C ASP A 53 10.03 -8.91 -13.70
N PRO A 54 9.59 -8.38 -12.55
CA PRO A 54 9.29 -9.18 -11.35
C PRO A 54 8.12 -10.15 -11.56
N LEU A 55 7.14 -9.78 -12.39
CA LEU A 55 6.00 -10.65 -12.69
C LEU A 55 6.43 -11.84 -13.56
N ALA A 56 7.10 -11.59 -14.69
CA ALA A 56 7.60 -12.64 -15.57
C ALA A 56 8.65 -13.52 -14.88
N PHE A 57 9.47 -12.95 -13.98
CA PHE A 57 10.37 -13.75 -13.15
C PHE A 57 9.59 -14.71 -12.25
N SER A 58 8.60 -14.20 -11.52
CA SER A 58 7.79 -15.00 -10.60
C SER A 58 6.97 -16.07 -11.34
N ASP A 59 6.41 -15.72 -12.49
CA ASP A 59 5.67 -16.65 -13.35
C ASP A 59 6.54 -17.85 -13.78
N ARG A 60 7.73 -17.58 -14.31
CA ARG A 60 8.70 -18.64 -14.63
C ARG A 60 9.10 -19.48 -13.43
N MET A 61 9.24 -18.86 -12.26
CA MET A 61 9.61 -19.57 -11.04
C MET A 61 8.49 -20.49 -10.56
N VAL A 62 7.24 -20.01 -10.58
CA VAL A 62 6.06 -20.83 -10.23
C VAL A 62 5.85 -21.96 -11.21
N ALA A 63 5.92 -21.68 -12.52
CA ALA A 63 5.78 -22.71 -13.56
C ALA A 63 6.82 -23.84 -13.44
N LYS A 64 8.06 -23.49 -13.07
CA LYS A 64 9.16 -24.47 -12.96
C LYS A 64 9.28 -25.16 -11.61
N HIS A 65 8.97 -24.46 -10.53
CA HIS A 65 9.31 -24.88 -9.16
C HIS A 65 8.09 -25.04 -8.25
N GLY A 66 6.91 -24.65 -8.72
CA GLY A 66 5.69 -24.68 -7.93
C GLY A 66 5.51 -23.44 -7.05
N PRO A 67 4.54 -23.47 -6.12
CA PRO A 67 4.11 -22.30 -5.35
C PRO A 67 5.10 -21.87 -4.26
N VAL A 68 6.08 -22.69 -3.92
CA VAL A 68 7.15 -22.36 -2.97
C VAL A 68 8.49 -22.49 -3.66
N TYR A 69 9.22 -21.41 -3.76
CA TYR A 69 10.52 -21.40 -4.42
C TYR A 69 11.51 -20.46 -3.73
N ARG A 70 12.78 -20.88 -3.73
CA ARG A 70 13.89 -20.03 -3.27
C ARG A 70 14.58 -19.32 -4.42
N PHE A 71 15.15 -18.18 -4.10
CA PHE A 71 16.06 -17.48 -5.01
C PHE A 71 17.11 -16.72 -4.22
N HIS A 72 18.27 -16.53 -4.85
CA HIS A 72 19.36 -15.76 -4.27
C HIS A 72 19.34 -14.35 -4.81
N ALA A 73 19.41 -13.35 -3.91
CA ALA A 73 19.47 -11.94 -4.25
C ALA A 73 20.35 -11.19 -3.26
N LEU A 74 21.27 -10.37 -3.75
CA LEU A 74 22.15 -9.51 -2.94
C LEU A 74 22.83 -10.24 -1.76
N GLY A 75 23.38 -11.41 -2.05
CA GLY A 75 24.13 -12.22 -1.08
C GLY A 75 23.28 -13.03 -0.10
N LYS A 76 21.94 -13.01 -0.24
CA LYS A 76 21.01 -13.68 0.67
C LYS A 76 20.04 -14.58 -0.07
N TRP A 77 19.58 -15.63 0.61
CA TRP A 77 18.50 -16.47 0.13
C TRP A 77 17.15 -15.93 0.59
N HIS A 78 16.20 -15.93 -0.33
CA HIS A 78 14.82 -15.53 -0.12
C HIS A 78 13.91 -16.65 -0.59
N LEU A 79 12.77 -16.80 0.06
CA LEU A 79 11.71 -17.70 -0.38
C LEU A 79 10.47 -16.89 -0.73
N HIS A 80 9.87 -17.19 -1.87
CA HIS A 80 8.52 -16.74 -2.20
C HIS A 80 7.52 -17.85 -1.99
N PHE A 81 6.36 -17.44 -1.52
CA PHE A 81 5.22 -18.29 -1.27
C PHE A 81 4.02 -17.75 -2.05
N VAL A 82 3.34 -18.62 -2.77
CA VAL A 82 2.19 -18.30 -3.63
C VAL A 82 1.02 -19.17 -3.24
N GLY A 83 -0.19 -18.59 -3.20
CA GLY A 83 -1.41 -19.32 -2.91
C GLY A 83 -2.09 -18.89 -1.60
N ALA A 84 -3.33 -19.33 -1.45
CA ALA A 84 -4.17 -18.95 -0.31
C ALA A 84 -3.64 -19.47 1.02
N GLU A 85 -3.19 -20.73 1.06
CA GLU A 85 -2.61 -21.35 2.25
C GLU A 85 -1.36 -20.61 2.73
N ALA A 86 -0.48 -20.23 1.80
CA ALA A 86 0.71 -19.45 2.12
C ALA A 86 0.37 -18.06 2.68
N ASN A 87 -0.61 -17.39 2.09
CA ASN A 87 -1.09 -16.09 2.59
C ASN A 87 -1.69 -16.22 4.00
N GLU A 88 -2.49 -17.25 4.25
CA GLU A 88 -3.03 -17.52 5.58
C GLU A 88 -1.91 -17.76 6.59
N ARG A 89 -1.02 -18.71 6.31
CA ARG A 89 0.05 -19.12 7.21
C ARG A 89 0.98 -17.97 7.60
N ILE A 90 1.37 -17.14 6.62
CA ILE A 90 2.40 -16.11 6.80
C ILE A 90 1.79 -14.76 7.22
N LEU A 91 0.63 -14.38 6.68
CA LEU A 91 0.06 -13.05 6.92
C LEU A 91 -0.89 -13.02 8.11
N PHE A 92 -1.64 -14.10 8.35
CA PHE A 92 -2.51 -14.20 9.52
C PHE A 92 -1.70 -14.53 10.77
N ASP A 93 -0.67 -15.39 10.63
CA ASP A 93 0.37 -15.69 11.63
C ASP A 93 -0.16 -15.98 13.04
N GLU A 94 -1.06 -16.92 13.15
CA GLU A 94 -1.72 -17.29 14.41
C GLU A 94 -0.73 -17.66 15.54
N HIS A 95 0.48 -18.13 15.16
CA HIS A 95 1.48 -18.64 16.11
C HIS A 95 2.66 -17.68 16.36
N GLY A 96 2.65 -16.49 15.80
CA GLY A 96 3.75 -15.50 15.96
C GLY A 96 5.09 -16.04 15.45
N ILE A 97 5.08 -16.61 14.25
CA ILE A 97 6.27 -17.17 13.60
C ILE A 97 6.97 -16.12 12.72
N PHE A 98 6.25 -15.10 12.27
CA PHE A 98 6.72 -14.20 11.25
C PHE A 98 6.83 -12.75 11.74
N SER A 99 8.03 -12.20 11.66
CA SER A 99 8.33 -10.82 12.00
C SER A 99 8.20 -9.91 10.78
N ALA A 100 7.41 -8.87 10.88
CA ALA A 100 7.36 -7.79 9.90
C ALA A 100 8.59 -6.87 10.03
N GLU A 101 9.02 -6.58 11.24
CA GLU A 101 10.21 -5.79 11.55
C GLU A 101 11.46 -6.40 10.93
N ALA A 102 11.72 -7.70 11.17
CA ALA A 102 12.86 -8.39 10.60
C ALA A 102 12.77 -8.58 9.07
N GLY A 103 11.55 -8.58 8.51
CA GLY A 103 11.29 -8.67 7.07
C GLY A 103 11.49 -7.34 6.33
N TRP A 104 10.84 -6.28 6.78
CA TRP A 104 10.87 -4.97 6.14
C TRP A 104 11.98 -4.05 6.64
N GLY A 105 12.43 -4.21 7.91
CA GLY A 105 13.39 -3.34 8.55
C GLY A 105 14.66 -3.10 7.73
N PRO A 106 15.33 -4.15 7.20
CA PRO A 106 16.55 -3.96 6.40
C PRO A 106 16.35 -3.04 5.19
N LEU A 107 15.13 -2.97 4.64
CA LEU A 107 14.81 -2.16 3.47
C LEU A 107 14.39 -0.73 3.85
N ILE A 108 13.46 -0.60 4.79
CA ILE A 108 12.76 0.68 5.01
C ILE A 108 13.14 1.41 6.30
N ALA A 109 13.62 0.71 7.34
CA ALA A 109 13.98 1.34 8.60
C ALA A 109 15.05 2.45 8.48
N PRO A 110 16.02 2.40 7.54
CA PRO A 110 16.97 3.50 7.38
C PRO A 110 16.33 4.85 7.05
N LEU A 111 15.17 4.84 6.37
CA LEU A 111 14.42 6.07 6.06
C LEU A 111 13.19 6.25 6.95
N PHE A 112 12.63 5.18 7.48
CA PHE A 112 11.41 5.19 8.29
C PHE A 112 11.57 4.36 9.58
N PRO A 113 12.45 4.76 10.50
CA PRO A 113 12.73 3.97 11.72
C PRO A 113 11.51 3.83 12.64
N GLY A 114 10.60 4.82 12.60
CA GLY A 114 9.35 4.84 13.33
C GLY A 114 8.15 4.22 12.64
N ALA A 115 8.30 3.66 11.43
CA ALA A 115 7.19 3.13 10.65
C ALA A 115 6.47 1.98 11.35
N LEU A 116 5.13 2.01 11.34
CA LEU A 116 4.30 0.92 11.88
C LEU A 116 4.64 -0.45 11.25
N LEU A 117 5.00 -0.45 9.97
CA LEU A 117 5.34 -1.67 9.21
C LEU A 117 6.62 -2.38 9.71
N VAL A 118 7.52 -1.65 10.39
CA VAL A 118 8.76 -2.19 10.95
C VAL A 118 8.69 -2.33 12.47
N LYS A 119 7.53 -2.66 12.98
CA LYS A 119 7.29 -2.93 14.39
C LYS A 119 6.50 -4.22 14.54
N ASP A 120 6.79 -4.96 15.60
CA ASP A 120 6.10 -6.19 15.95
C ASP A 120 5.55 -6.14 17.39
N GLY A 121 4.82 -7.16 17.80
CA GLY A 121 4.40 -7.43 19.16
C GLY A 121 3.63 -6.28 19.83
N ALA A 122 4.00 -5.94 21.04
CA ALA A 122 3.32 -4.92 21.85
C ALA A 122 3.48 -3.50 21.28
N GLU A 123 4.67 -3.17 20.78
CA GLU A 123 4.94 -1.87 20.16
C GLU A 123 4.09 -1.65 18.91
N HIS A 124 4.00 -2.65 18.02
CA HIS A 124 3.11 -2.58 16.87
C HIS A 124 1.65 -2.36 17.30
N ARG A 125 1.15 -3.14 18.29
CA ARG A 125 -0.24 -3.00 18.75
C ARG A 125 -0.52 -1.61 19.32
N SER A 126 0.39 -1.07 20.12
CA SER A 126 0.27 0.26 20.70
C SER A 126 0.22 1.34 19.61
N ARG A 127 1.23 1.37 18.73
CA ARG A 127 1.28 2.34 17.62
C ARG A 127 0.09 2.22 16.68
N ARG A 128 -0.32 0.97 16.35
CA ARG A 128 -1.49 0.73 15.51
C ARG A 128 -2.78 1.26 16.14
N ARG A 129 -2.93 1.14 17.45
CA ARG A 129 -4.10 1.69 18.16
C ARG A 129 -4.13 3.21 18.05
N LEU A 130 -3.00 3.87 18.30
CA LEU A 130 -2.89 5.33 18.24
C LEU A 130 -3.14 5.87 16.83
N LEU A 131 -2.44 5.33 15.83
CA LEU A 131 -2.65 5.74 14.44
C LEU A 131 -4.04 5.36 13.93
N GLY A 132 -4.62 4.29 14.46
CA GLY A 132 -5.96 3.80 14.11
C GLY A 132 -7.08 4.78 14.44
N GLU A 133 -6.88 5.66 15.41
CA GLU A 133 -7.87 6.72 15.74
C GLU A 133 -8.21 7.56 14.51
N ALA A 134 -7.22 7.88 13.67
CA ALA A 134 -7.41 8.66 12.45
C ALA A 134 -8.18 7.93 11.34
N PHE A 135 -8.33 6.63 11.44
CA PHE A 135 -9.01 5.80 10.44
C PHE A 135 -10.35 5.27 10.94
N LYS A 136 -10.86 5.78 12.07
CA LYS A 136 -12.22 5.49 12.53
C LYS A 136 -13.26 6.09 11.59
N GLN A 137 -14.43 5.49 11.52
CA GLN A 137 -15.51 5.89 10.61
C GLN A 137 -15.90 7.38 10.73
N ALA A 138 -15.92 7.90 11.95
CA ALA A 138 -16.22 9.32 12.19
C ALA A 138 -15.21 10.26 11.50
N GLU A 139 -13.92 9.90 11.53
CA GLU A 139 -12.85 10.66 10.89
C GLU A 139 -12.90 10.54 9.37
N LEU A 140 -13.16 9.33 8.87
CA LEU A 140 -13.31 9.07 7.45
C LEU A 140 -14.40 9.95 6.82
N SER A 141 -15.51 10.18 7.53
CA SER A 141 -16.57 11.08 7.08
C SER A 141 -16.08 12.54 6.96
N GLY A 142 -15.20 12.98 7.86
CA GLY A 142 -14.54 14.30 7.76
C GLY A 142 -13.64 14.42 6.53
N TYR A 143 -12.93 13.34 6.16
CA TYR A 143 -12.03 13.31 5.00
C TYR A 143 -12.75 13.32 3.66
N GLN A 144 -13.99 12.88 3.59
CA GLN A 144 -14.78 12.88 2.34
C GLN A 144 -14.86 14.28 1.71
N ARG A 145 -14.94 15.35 2.51
CA ARG A 145 -14.92 16.73 2.00
C ARG A 145 -13.60 17.08 1.34
N ILE A 146 -12.48 16.60 1.89
CA ILE A 146 -11.14 16.79 1.33
C ILE A 146 -11.03 16.00 0.01
N PHE A 147 -11.48 14.74 0.02
CA PHE A 147 -11.49 13.89 -1.19
C PHE A 147 -12.29 14.55 -2.30
N ALA A 148 -13.52 15.01 -1.99
CA ALA A 148 -14.40 15.63 -2.94
C ALA A 148 -13.75 16.85 -3.61
N ARG A 149 -13.29 17.82 -2.80
CA ARG A 149 -12.65 19.03 -3.29
C ARG A 149 -11.47 18.74 -4.23
N ASP A 150 -10.59 17.82 -3.81
CA ASP A 150 -9.36 17.56 -4.55
C ASP A 150 -9.62 16.69 -5.80
N ILE A 151 -10.59 15.78 -5.76
CA ILE A 151 -11.06 14.98 -6.91
C ILE A 151 -11.71 15.91 -7.94
N GLU A 152 -12.69 16.73 -7.54
CA GLU A 152 -13.38 17.69 -8.42
C GLU A 152 -12.36 18.55 -9.15
N ARG A 153 -11.55 19.32 -8.39
CA ARG A 153 -10.55 20.22 -8.96
C ARG A 153 -9.60 19.52 -9.93
N ARG A 154 -9.17 18.30 -9.59
CA ARG A 154 -8.21 17.57 -10.43
C ARG A 154 -8.85 17.03 -11.69
N VAL A 155 -10.01 16.42 -11.61
CA VAL A 155 -10.70 15.84 -12.78
C VAL A 155 -11.22 16.95 -13.71
N GLU A 156 -11.65 18.09 -13.18
CA GLU A 156 -11.98 19.27 -14.02
C GLU A 156 -10.79 19.71 -14.88
N SER A 157 -9.59 19.67 -14.33
CA SER A 157 -8.37 20.02 -15.10
C SER A 157 -8.04 19.03 -16.22
N TRP A 158 -8.66 17.85 -16.23
CA TRP A 158 -8.48 16.82 -17.28
C TRP A 158 -9.42 17.00 -18.45
N GLN A 159 -10.51 17.75 -18.29
CA GLN A 159 -11.56 17.89 -19.30
C GLN A 159 -11.02 18.45 -20.63
N GLY A 160 -11.36 17.79 -21.72
CA GLY A 160 -10.91 18.14 -23.08
C GLY A 160 -9.45 17.77 -23.38
N ARG A 161 -8.77 17.06 -22.46
CA ARG A 161 -7.33 16.73 -22.58
C ARG A 161 -7.12 15.23 -22.73
N THR A 162 -5.95 14.88 -23.24
CA THR A 162 -5.37 13.54 -23.11
C THR A 162 -4.34 13.58 -21.98
N ILE A 163 -4.50 12.70 -21.02
CA ILE A 163 -3.69 12.66 -19.79
C ILE A 163 -2.87 11.38 -19.70
N ASP A 164 -1.81 11.43 -18.89
CA ASP A 164 -1.18 10.25 -18.32
C ASP A 164 -1.77 9.99 -16.93
N PRO A 165 -2.60 8.94 -16.76
CA PRO A 165 -3.23 8.64 -15.49
C PRO A 165 -2.27 8.49 -14.32
N TYR A 166 -1.03 8.02 -14.56
CA TYR A 166 -0.06 7.83 -13.48
C TYR A 166 0.49 9.17 -12.96
N VAL A 167 0.78 10.10 -13.85
CA VAL A 167 1.22 11.45 -13.47
C VAL A 167 0.12 12.17 -12.70
N GLU A 168 -1.11 12.10 -13.22
CA GLU A 168 -2.27 12.75 -12.62
C GLU A 168 -2.66 12.14 -11.27
N ALA A 169 -2.65 10.81 -11.16
CA ALA A 169 -2.93 10.10 -9.92
C ALA A 169 -1.92 10.44 -8.81
N ARG A 170 -0.62 10.53 -9.15
CA ARG A 170 0.41 10.92 -8.18
C ARG A 170 0.17 12.32 -7.61
N ALA A 171 -0.18 13.27 -8.46
CA ALA A 171 -0.49 14.61 -7.99
C ALA A 171 -1.74 14.64 -7.12
N LEU A 172 -2.83 13.98 -7.55
CA LEU A 172 -4.08 13.90 -6.79
C LEU A 172 -3.86 13.27 -5.40
N THR A 173 -3.25 12.10 -5.36
CA THR A 173 -3.10 11.35 -4.11
C THR A 173 -2.13 12.00 -3.14
N PHE A 174 -1.11 12.74 -3.63
CA PHE A 174 -0.25 13.52 -2.77
C PHE A 174 -1.03 14.66 -2.09
N HIS A 175 -1.82 15.43 -2.87
CA HIS A 175 -2.63 16.51 -2.32
C HIS A 175 -3.63 16.00 -1.29
N ILE A 176 -4.36 14.92 -1.60
CA ILE A 176 -5.31 14.32 -0.66
C ILE A 176 -4.61 13.87 0.63
N ALA A 177 -3.49 13.13 0.51
CA ALA A 177 -2.78 12.64 1.69
C ALA A 177 -2.21 13.79 2.54
N ALA A 178 -1.63 14.82 1.91
CA ALA A 178 -1.13 15.99 2.62
C ALA A 178 -2.25 16.78 3.31
N SER A 179 -3.33 17.10 2.61
CA SER A 179 -4.47 17.82 3.18
C SER A 179 -5.15 17.06 4.31
N THR A 180 -5.25 15.72 4.16
CA THR A 180 -5.91 14.87 5.16
C THR A 180 -5.08 14.74 6.43
N PHE A 181 -3.78 14.45 6.27
CA PHE A 181 -2.94 14.12 7.43
C PHE A 181 -2.32 15.36 8.09
N LEU A 182 -1.97 16.39 7.32
CA LEU A 182 -1.33 17.59 7.87
C LEU A 182 -2.35 18.66 8.31
N GLY A 183 -3.58 18.58 7.80
CA GLY A 183 -4.65 19.54 8.15
C GLY A 183 -4.39 20.98 7.70
N VAL A 184 -3.40 21.19 6.82
CA VAL A 184 -3.06 22.50 6.27
C VAL A 184 -2.92 22.40 4.76
N PRO A 185 -3.43 23.39 4.00
CA PRO A 185 -3.09 23.52 2.59
C PRO A 185 -1.60 23.86 2.49
N LEU A 186 -0.82 23.00 1.87
CA LEU A 186 0.61 23.23 1.62
C LEU A 186 0.75 24.18 0.40
N GLU A 187 0.32 25.45 0.50
CA GLU A 187 0.30 26.33 -0.67
C GLU A 187 1.70 26.78 -1.08
N GLU A 188 2.52 27.28 -0.17
CA GLU A 188 3.89 27.71 -0.49
C GLU A 188 4.94 26.62 -0.28
N GLU A 189 4.79 25.80 0.74
CA GLU A 189 5.72 24.72 1.06
C GLU A 189 5.42 23.42 0.30
N ALA A 190 4.29 23.35 -0.42
CA ALA A 190 3.89 22.15 -1.18
C ALA A 190 4.96 21.72 -2.18
N HIS A 191 5.54 22.65 -2.92
CA HIS A 191 6.61 22.33 -3.87
C HIS A 191 7.85 21.73 -3.17
N VAL A 192 8.26 22.31 -2.04
CA VAL A 192 9.40 21.81 -1.26
C VAL A 192 9.09 20.44 -0.69
N ALA A 193 7.88 20.24 -0.15
CA ALA A 193 7.45 18.96 0.41
C ALA A 193 7.35 17.89 -0.68
N ILE A 194 6.74 18.18 -1.84
CA ILE A 194 6.63 17.25 -2.98
C ILE A 194 8.01 16.82 -3.50
N HIS A 195 8.92 17.79 -3.74
CA HIS A 195 10.26 17.47 -4.22
C HIS A 195 11.09 16.70 -3.16
N SER A 196 10.96 17.07 -1.90
CA SER A 196 11.62 16.37 -0.80
C SER A 196 11.11 14.95 -0.64
N PHE A 197 9.81 14.75 -0.75
CA PHE A 197 9.16 13.45 -0.74
C PHE A 197 9.60 12.59 -1.94
N ALA A 198 9.59 13.13 -3.14
CA ALA A 198 10.03 12.43 -4.35
C ALA A 198 11.51 12.02 -4.25
N ALA A 199 12.37 12.90 -3.75
CA ALA A 199 13.78 12.59 -3.52
C ALA A 199 13.97 11.48 -2.48
N MET A 200 13.20 11.51 -1.39
CA MET A 200 13.21 10.49 -0.35
C MET A 200 12.80 9.12 -0.89
N MET A 201 11.70 9.05 -1.64
CA MET A 201 11.23 7.82 -2.26
C MET A 201 12.22 7.26 -3.28
N GLY A 202 12.85 8.11 -4.09
CA GLY A 202 13.95 7.73 -4.98
C GLY A 202 15.14 7.12 -4.21
N GLY A 203 15.47 7.68 -3.06
CA GLY A 203 16.53 7.18 -2.17
C GLY A 203 16.23 5.81 -1.57
N LEU A 204 14.96 5.50 -1.31
CA LEU A 204 14.51 4.21 -0.80
C LEU A 204 14.77 3.08 -1.81
N LEU A 205 14.55 3.36 -3.09
CA LEU A 205 14.56 2.37 -4.17
C LEU A 205 15.96 2.10 -4.74
N THR A 206 16.99 2.81 -4.29
CA THR A 206 18.35 2.58 -4.79
C THR A 206 18.96 1.29 -4.24
N LEU A 207 19.58 0.49 -5.11
CA LEU A 207 20.29 -0.72 -4.73
C LEU A 207 21.57 -0.44 -3.91
N VAL A 208 22.15 0.75 -4.10
CA VAL A 208 23.34 1.18 -3.37
C VAL A 208 22.91 1.77 -2.03
N SER A 209 22.95 0.95 -0.99
CA SER A 209 22.52 1.33 0.36
C SER A 209 23.41 2.36 1.05
N ASN A 210 24.70 2.47 0.66
CA ASN A 210 25.63 3.41 1.25
C ASN A 210 25.43 4.83 0.68
N PRO A 211 25.03 5.84 1.50
CA PRO A 211 24.79 7.20 1.02
C PRO A 211 26.09 7.90 0.57
N LYS A 212 27.28 7.43 0.99
CA LYS A 212 28.54 7.97 0.50
C LYS A 212 28.83 7.58 -0.95
N LEU A 213 28.27 6.46 -1.42
CA LEU A 213 28.45 5.92 -2.76
C LEU A 213 27.27 6.20 -3.71
N SER A 214 26.13 6.70 -3.19
CA SER A 214 24.94 6.97 -3.97
C SER A 214 24.43 8.39 -3.76
N LEU A 215 24.49 9.19 -4.83
CA LEU A 215 23.92 10.55 -4.86
C LEU A 215 22.39 10.52 -4.67
N VAL A 216 21.73 9.51 -5.22
CA VAL A 216 20.28 9.33 -5.11
C VAL A 216 19.90 9.08 -3.65
N ARG A 217 20.63 8.20 -2.95
CA ARG A 217 20.40 7.92 -1.53
C ARG A 217 20.69 9.15 -0.66
N ARG A 218 21.75 9.87 -0.95
CA ARG A 218 22.09 11.12 -0.24
C ARG A 218 20.99 12.18 -0.41
N ARG A 219 20.46 12.34 -1.64
CA ARG A 219 19.32 13.22 -1.90
C ARG A 219 18.06 12.76 -1.15
N GLY A 220 17.87 11.45 -1.04
CA GLY A 220 16.77 10.86 -0.27
C GLY A 220 16.83 11.23 1.21
N PHE A 221 17.98 11.10 1.86
CA PHE A 221 18.16 11.53 3.25
C PHE A 221 18.01 13.05 3.43
N ALA A 222 18.50 13.85 2.50
CA ALA A 222 18.30 15.30 2.52
C ALA A 222 16.82 15.68 2.36
N GLY A 223 16.07 14.95 1.51
CA GLY A 223 14.63 15.10 1.38
C GLY A 223 13.89 14.77 2.67
N LYS A 224 14.25 13.63 3.32
CA LYS A 224 13.71 13.26 4.63
C LYS A 224 13.94 14.34 5.66
N ALA A 225 15.16 14.84 5.81
CA ALA A 225 15.51 15.87 6.78
C ALA A 225 14.71 17.18 6.59
N ARG A 226 14.41 17.55 5.32
CA ARG A 226 13.55 18.71 5.05
C ARG A 226 12.10 18.45 5.46
N LEU A 227 11.56 17.27 5.19
CA LEU A 227 10.21 16.89 5.61
C LEU A 227 10.10 16.84 7.13
N GLU A 228 11.08 16.30 7.82
CA GLU A 228 11.15 16.28 9.29
C GLU A 228 11.12 17.69 9.86
N LYS A 229 11.87 18.63 9.28
CA LYS A 229 11.87 20.04 9.71
C LYS A 229 10.49 20.68 9.55
N ILE A 230 9.82 20.47 8.40
CA ILE A 230 8.47 20.99 8.15
C ILE A 230 7.49 20.40 9.17
N LEU A 231 7.51 19.07 9.35
CA LEU A 231 6.62 18.38 10.26
C LEU A 231 6.85 18.76 11.72
N SER A 232 8.11 18.87 12.15
CA SER A 232 8.42 19.26 13.54
C SER A 232 7.84 20.64 13.86
N ARG A 233 7.97 21.61 12.95
CA ARG A 233 7.36 22.93 13.10
C ARG A 233 5.85 22.83 13.20
N LEU A 234 5.20 22.11 12.29
CA LEU A 234 3.74 21.93 12.29
C LEU A 234 3.25 21.23 13.57
N ILE A 235 3.97 20.22 14.07
CA ILE A 235 3.63 19.52 15.32
C ILE A 235 3.68 20.49 16.51
N GLU A 236 4.71 21.32 16.60
CA GLU A 236 4.85 22.31 17.67
C GLU A 236 3.75 23.39 17.59
N GLU A 237 3.42 23.88 16.40
CA GLU A 237 2.30 24.80 16.16
C GLU A 237 0.97 24.18 16.60
N LYS A 238 0.73 22.90 16.26
CA LYS A 238 -0.49 22.17 16.68
C LYS A 238 -0.53 21.90 18.19
N ARG A 239 0.61 21.74 18.86
CA ARG A 239 0.67 21.67 20.33
C ARG A 239 0.30 22.99 20.98
N ALA A 240 0.76 24.11 20.41
CA ALA A 240 0.48 25.44 20.92
C ALA A 240 -0.98 25.88 20.63
N SER A 241 -1.55 25.48 19.51
CA SER A 241 -2.92 25.81 19.09
C SER A 241 -3.59 24.61 18.43
N PRO A 242 -4.14 23.66 19.23
CA PRO A 242 -4.74 22.44 18.71
C PRO A 242 -6.01 22.72 17.89
N GLY A 243 -6.08 22.10 16.71
CA GLY A 243 -7.30 22.03 15.90
C GLY A 243 -8.03 20.70 16.07
N SER A 244 -9.00 20.45 15.19
CA SER A 244 -9.73 19.18 15.14
C SER A 244 -9.14 18.19 14.11
N ASP A 245 -8.05 18.58 13.43
CA ASP A 245 -7.39 17.77 12.40
C ASP A 245 -6.56 16.62 13.01
N PHE A 246 -6.15 15.70 12.13
CA PHE A 246 -5.40 14.51 12.51
C PHE A 246 -4.05 14.85 13.16
N LEU A 247 -3.30 15.81 12.61
CA LEU A 247 -2.00 16.18 13.16
C LEU A 247 -2.13 16.74 14.58
N SER A 248 -3.15 17.58 14.83
CA SER A 248 -3.44 18.12 16.17
C SER A 248 -3.66 17.01 17.20
N ARG A 249 -4.42 15.97 16.83
CA ARG A 249 -4.70 14.84 17.74
C ARG A 249 -3.45 14.03 18.03
N ILE A 250 -2.65 13.72 17.01
CA ILE A 250 -1.41 12.95 17.20
C ILE A 250 -0.37 13.77 17.95
N ALA A 251 -0.31 15.09 17.73
CA ALA A 251 0.62 15.98 18.43
C ALA A 251 0.41 16.02 19.95
N LEU A 252 -0.83 15.76 20.40
CA LEU A 252 -1.23 15.74 21.81
C LEU A 252 -1.26 14.33 22.42
N LEU A 253 -0.82 13.29 21.70
CA LEU A 253 -0.76 11.94 22.26
C LEU A 253 0.33 11.86 23.33
N GLU A 254 -0.01 11.17 24.41
CA GLU A 254 0.87 10.92 25.55
C GLU A 254 1.14 9.42 25.71
N ASP A 255 2.31 9.10 26.19
CA ASP A 255 2.68 7.80 26.74
C ASP A 255 2.99 7.92 28.25
N GLU A 256 3.68 6.92 28.81
CA GLU A 256 4.04 6.90 30.23
C GLU A 256 5.03 8.02 30.61
N ASP A 257 5.81 8.49 29.64
CA ASP A 257 6.86 9.49 29.81
C ASP A 257 6.34 10.93 29.45
N GLY A 258 5.05 11.09 29.09
CA GLY A 258 4.41 12.34 28.71
C GLY A 258 4.09 12.44 27.22
N LEU A 259 4.14 13.67 26.65
CA LEU A 259 3.89 13.86 25.21
C LEU A 259 4.89 13.09 24.36
N LEU A 260 4.39 12.44 23.31
CA LEU A 260 5.25 11.71 22.36
C LEU A 260 6.33 12.64 21.79
N PRO A 261 7.57 12.16 21.62
CA PRO A 261 8.63 12.95 20.99
C PRO A 261 8.24 13.42 19.59
N VAL A 262 8.50 14.71 19.30
CA VAL A 262 8.19 15.33 17.98
C VAL A 262 8.75 14.50 16.83
N GLN A 263 9.99 13.99 16.96
CA GLN A 263 10.63 13.16 15.95
C GLN A 263 9.87 11.84 15.69
N ALA A 264 9.36 11.20 16.73
CA ALA A 264 8.61 9.94 16.60
C ALA A 264 7.29 10.16 15.85
N ILE A 265 6.64 11.29 16.11
CA ILE A 265 5.43 11.71 15.38
C ILE A 265 5.78 12.01 13.93
N ALA A 266 6.83 12.80 13.67
CA ALA A 266 7.25 13.17 12.32
C ALA A 266 7.60 11.93 11.47
N ASP A 267 8.36 10.97 12.00
CA ASP A 267 8.69 9.71 11.32
C ASP A 267 7.44 8.90 10.97
N SER A 268 6.48 8.82 11.89
CA SER A 268 5.21 8.12 11.66
C SER A 268 4.39 8.80 10.55
N PHE A 269 4.37 10.13 10.53
CA PHE A 269 3.67 10.90 9.49
C PHE A 269 4.30 10.76 8.12
N ILE A 270 5.62 10.87 8.01
CA ILE A 270 6.34 10.69 6.75
C ILE A 270 6.04 9.29 6.18
N PHE A 271 5.99 8.28 7.05
CA PHE A 271 5.63 6.93 6.62
C PHE A 271 4.17 6.84 6.17
N LEU A 272 3.21 7.39 6.92
CA LEU A 272 1.79 7.40 6.54
C LEU A 272 1.56 8.11 5.21
N LEU A 273 2.20 9.28 5.01
CA LEU A 273 2.14 10.02 3.76
C LEU A 273 2.67 9.17 2.59
N SER A 274 3.80 8.48 2.80
CA SER A 274 4.38 7.58 1.80
C SER A 274 3.48 6.40 1.47
N ALA A 275 2.92 5.75 2.49
CA ALA A 275 2.04 4.60 2.34
C ALA A 275 0.74 4.96 1.61
N ALA A 276 0.13 6.10 1.95
CA ALA A 276 -1.12 6.56 1.33
C ALA A 276 -0.91 7.08 -0.10
N HIS A 277 0.22 7.75 -0.39
CA HIS A 277 0.44 8.35 -1.70
C HIS A 277 0.71 7.30 -2.78
N ASP A 278 1.78 6.51 -2.64
CA ASP A 278 2.25 5.64 -3.74
C ASP A 278 1.26 4.50 -4.04
N THR A 279 0.64 3.92 -3.02
CA THR A 279 -0.33 2.83 -3.21
C THR A 279 -1.62 3.34 -3.83
N MET A 280 -2.11 4.50 -3.42
CA MET A 280 -3.29 5.11 -4.01
C MET A 280 -3.03 5.61 -5.43
N ALA A 281 -1.84 6.15 -5.73
CA ALA A 281 -1.45 6.51 -7.10
C ALA A 281 -1.50 5.29 -8.03
N SER A 282 -1.00 4.14 -7.57
CA SER A 282 -1.11 2.87 -8.29
C SER A 282 -2.57 2.45 -8.53
N ALA A 283 -3.40 2.49 -7.48
CA ALA A 283 -4.81 2.13 -7.55
C ALA A 283 -5.60 3.05 -8.50
N ILE A 284 -5.51 4.36 -8.32
CA ILE A 284 -6.21 5.37 -9.15
C ILE A 284 -5.77 5.27 -10.62
N THR A 285 -4.48 5.07 -10.89
CA THR A 285 -3.97 4.84 -12.25
C THR A 285 -4.63 3.62 -12.89
N SER A 286 -4.69 2.51 -12.16
CA SER A 286 -5.25 1.26 -12.66
C SER A 286 -6.77 1.37 -12.86
N LEU A 287 -7.47 2.01 -11.93
CA LEU A 287 -8.91 2.29 -12.02
C LEU A 287 -9.24 3.13 -13.25
N THR A 288 -8.48 4.21 -13.49
CA THR A 288 -8.65 5.08 -14.66
C THR A 288 -8.42 4.31 -15.96
N TYR A 289 -7.35 3.50 -16.02
CA TYR A 289 -7.04 2.68 -17.18
C TYR A 289 -8.14 1.67 -17.50
N TYR A 290 -8.55 0.87 -16.49
CA TYR A 290 -9.59 -0.16 -16.71
C TYR A 290 -10.93 0.47 -17.04
N LEU A 291 -11.30 1.61 -16.44
CA LEU A 291 -12.52 2.34 -16.78
C LEU A 291 -12.51 2.82 -18.22
N ALA A 292 -11.38 3.39 -18.70
CA ALA A 292 -11.23 3.85 -20.07
C ALA A 292 -11.18 2.70 -21.10
N SER A 293 -10.74 1.51 -20.68
CA SER A 293 -10.57 0.34 -21.55
C SER A 293 -11.81 -0.57 -21.61
N HIS A 294 -12.78 -0.36 -20.72
CA HIS A 294 -13.97 -1.22 -20.60
C HIS A 294 -15.25 -0.39 -20.56
N PRO A 295 -15.64 0.25 -21.68
CA PRO A 295 -16.82 1.14 -21.72
C PRO A 295 -18.14 0.46 -21.34
N GLY A 296 -18.29 -0.85 -21.54
CA GLY A 296 -19.45 -1.61 -21.10
C GLY A 296 -19.60 -1.64 -19.57
N TRP A 297 -18.49 -1.81 -18.84
CA TRP A 297 -18.52 -1.72 -17.38
C TRP A 297 -18.81 -0.30 -16.91
N ALA A 298 -18.25 0.72 -17.59
CA ALA A 298 -18.56 2.11 -17.29
C ALA A 298 -20.06 2.41 -17.45
N ALA A 299 -20.70 1.90 -18.52
CA ALA A 299 -22.14 2.05 -18.75
C ALA A 299 -22.95 1.36 -17.63
N ALA A 300 -22.66 0.10 -17.32
CA ALA A 300 -23.38 -0.64 -16.27
C ALA A 300 -23.25 0.02 -14.88
N MET A 301 -22.08 0.52 -14.53
CA MET A 301 -21.90 1.23 -13.25
C MET A 301 -22.62 2.59 -13.23
N ARG A 302 -22.77 3.27 -14.37
CA ARG A 302 -23.61 4.47 -14.46
C ARG A 302 -25.09 4.17 -14.23
N GLU A 303 -25.57 3.06 -14.79
CA GLU A 303 -26.95 2.57 -14.53
C GLU A 303 -27.13 2.23 -13.05
N GLU A 304 -26.13 1.60 -12.41
CA GLU A 304 -26.13 1.33 -10.97
C GLU A 304 -26.23 2.62 -10.14
N LEU A 305 -25.43 3.65 -10.45
CA LEU A 305 -25.50 4.94 -9.78
C LEU A 305 -26.88 5.61 -9.96
N ALA A 306 -27.42 5.59 -11.17
CA ALA A 306 -28.74 6.15 -11.46
C ALA A 306 -29.86 5.40 -10.73
N ALA A 307 -29.82 4.06 -10.71
CA ALA A 307 -30.78 3.23 -9.98
C ALA A 307 -30.71 3.43 -8.45
N ALA A 308 -29.52 3.75 -7.92
CA ALA A 308 -29.33 4.10 -6.52
C ALA A 308 -29.70 5.57 -6.19
N GLY A 309 -30.08 6.38 -7.17
CA GLY A 309 -30.39 7.81 -7.01
C GLY A 309 -29.18 8.67 -6.69
N ILE A 310 -27.96 8.24 -7.06
CA ILE A 310 -26.72 8.93 -6.74
C ILE A 310 -26.37 9.92 -7.86
N ASP A 311 -26.62 11.19 -7.59
CA ASP A 311 -26.24 12.32 -8.44
C ASP A 311 -25.00 13.06 -7.93
N ASP A 312 -24.70 12.94 -6.64
CA ASP A 312 -23.53 13.43 -5.97
C ASP A 312 -22.54 12.28 -5.70
N PHE A 313 -21.38 12.31 -6.32
CA PHE A 313 -20.35 11.26 -6.18
C PHE A 313 -19.86 11.07 -4.72
N ARG A 314 -20.07 12.06 -3.84
CA ARG A 314 -19.74 11.96 -2.40
C ARG A 314 -20.54 10.86 -1.71
N GLU A 315 -21.75 10.63 -2.13
CA GLU A 315 -22.62 9.58 -1.59
C GLU A 315 -22.08 8.17 -1.87
N ALA A 316 -21.33 8.00 -2.97
CA ALA A 316 -20.70 6.73 -3.30
C ALA A 316 -19.71 6.23 -2.25
N ALA A 317 -19.19 7.10 -1.40
CA ALA A 317 -18.26 6.72 -0.32
C ALA A 317 -18.82 5.64 0.61
N THR A 318 -20.12 5.72 0.90
CA THR A 318 -20.83 4.84 1.85
C THR A 318 -21.95 4.04 1.24
N ALA A 319 -22.36 4.35 0.00
CA ALA A 319 -23.43 3.65 -0.71
C ALA A 319 -23.05 2.19 -1.00
N THR A 320 -24.08 1.33 -1.04
CA THR A 320 -23.94 -0.05 -1.52
C THR A 320 -24.03 -0.04 -3.04
N LEU A 321 -22.89 -0.24 -3.71
CA LEU A 321 -22.72 -0.24 -5.17
C LEU A 321 -21.97 -1.51 -5.58
N PRO A 322 -22.68 -2.64 -5.73
CA PRO A 322 -22.06 -3.94 -5.99
C PRO A 322 -21.18 -3.99 -7.24
N LEU A 323 -21.62 -3.40 -8.36
CA LEU A 323 -20.83 -3.40 -9.60
C LEU A 323 -19.57 -2.56 -9.45
N LEU A 324 -19.68 -1.40 -8.84
CA LEU A 324 -18.55 -0.52 -8.58
C LEU A 324 -17.54 -1.17 -7.60
N ASP A 325 -18.04 -1.85 -6.56
CA ASP A 325 -17.20 -2.58 -5.61
C ASP A 325 -16.50 -3.79 -6.29
N MET A 326 -17.18 -4.52 -7.14
CA MET A 326 -16.61 -5.62 -7.93
C MET A 326 -15.54 -5.12 -8.92
N PHE A 327 -15.79 -4.01 -9.60
CA PHE A 327 -14.82 -3.37 -10.49
C PHE A 327 -13.56 -2.93 -9.75
N TYR A 328 -13.72 -2.32 -8.58
CA TYR A 328 -12.62 -1.94 -7.71
C TYR A 328 -11.79 -3.15 -7.27
N LYS A 329 -12.45 -4.21 -6.78
CA LYS A 329 -11.78 -5.44 -6.35
C LYS A 329 -11.00 -6.10 -7.48
N GLU A 330 -11.58 -6.21 -8.68
CA GLU A 330 -10.91 -6.81 -9.83
C GLU A 330 -9.70 -5.99 -10.29
N THR A 331 -9.81 -4.67 -10.24
CA THR A 331 -8.67 -3.78 -10.51
C THR A 331 -7.51 -4.06 -9.55
N LEU A 332 -7.77 -4.18 -8.25
CA LEU A 332 -6.73 -4.49 -7.26
C LEU A 332 -6.23 -5.94 -7.35
N ARG A 333 -7.04 -6.87 -7.86
CA ARG A 333 -6.59 -8.23 -8.10
C ARG A 333 -5.48 -8.25 -9.17
N LEU A 334 -5.74 -7.63 -10.31
CA LEU A 334 -4.77 -7.61 -11.42
C LEU A 334 -3.60 -6.67 -11.13
N ASN A 335 -3.85 -5.51 -10.57
CA ASN A 335 -2.85 -4.48 -10.34
C ASN A 335 -2.74 -4.14 -8.85
N ASN A 336 -2.39 -5.15 -8.04
CA ASN A 336 -2.19 -4.93 -6.61
C ASN A 336 -1.05 -3.92 -6.38
N PRO A 337 -1.33 -2.79 -5.70
CA PRO A 337 -0.30 -1.81 -5.34
C PRO A 337 0.88 -2.38 -4.54
N ALA A 338 0.64 -3.37 -3.68
CA ALA A 338 1.66 -4.04 -2.88
C ALA A 338 1.87 -5.50 -3.36
N PRO A 339 2.69 -5.74 -4.38
CA PRO A 339 2.76 -7.05 -5.07
C PRO A 339 3.36 -8.17 -4.22
N VAL A 340 4.22 -7.86 -3.26
CA VAL A 340 4.85 -8.84 -2.35
C VAL A 340 4.85 -8.27 -0.93
N ILE A 341 4.44 -9.07 0.03
CA ILE A 341 4.52 -8.73 1.46
C ILE A 341 5.64 -9.55 2.10
N TRP A 342 6.64 -8.86 2.63
CA TRP A 342 7.80 -9.49 3.23
C TRP A 342 7.61 -9.74 4.72
N ARG A 343 8.12 -10.90 5.17
CA ARG A 343 8.29 -11.28 6.57
C ARG A 343 9.62 -11.98 6.75
N ARG A 344 10.01 -12.19 7.97
CA ARG A 344 11.12 -13.07 8.31
C ARG A 344 10.66 -14.09 9.35
N ALA A 345 10.90 -15.36 9.11
CA ALA A 345 10.59 -16.39 10.07
C ALA A 345 11.51 -16.24 11.30
N VAL A 346 10.92 -16.17 12.48
CA VAL A 346 11.65 -16.11 13.78
C VAL A 346 11.69 -17.46 14.48
N LYS A 347 10.93 -18.43 13.97
CA LYS A 347 10.91 -19.84 14.37
C LYS A 347 10.90 -20.72 13.15
N ASP A 348 11.31 -21.97 13.30
CA ASP A 348 11.15 -22.99 12.26
C ASP A 348 9.67 -23.22 11.99
N PHE A 349 9.32 -23.52 10.74
CA PHE A 349 7.94 -23.83 10.35
C PHE A 349 7.92 -24.76 9.15
N SER A 350 6.78 -25.45 8.94
CA SER A 350 6.57 -26.30 7.78
C SER A 350 5.39 -25.79 6.96
N ILE A 351 5.52 -25.86 5.63
CA ILE A 351 4.47 -25.53 4.67
C ILE A 351 4.64 -26.39 3.40
N HIS A 352 3.55 -26.92 2.87
CA HIS A 352 3.55 -27.81 1.69
C HIS A 352 4.56 -28.98 1.81
N GLY A 353 4.77 -29.50 3.02
CA GLY A 353 5.73 -30.58 3.29
C GLY A 353 7.20 -30.16 3.26
N LEU A 354 7.48 -28.86 3.22
CA LEU A 354 8.84 -28.29 3.27
C LEU A 354 9.10 -27.71 4.66
N ASP A 355 10.21 -28.10 5.29
CA ASP A 355 10.67 -27.55 6.54
C ASP A 355 11.53 -26.31 6.29
N ILE A 356 11.13 -25.20 6.85
CA ILE A 356 11.76 -23.89 6.63
C ILE A 356 12.36 -23.39 7.93
N PRO A 357 13.69 -23.18 7.98
CA PRO A 357 14.36 -22.77 9.19
C PRO A 357 14.11 -21.30 9.55
N ALA A 358 14.19 -20.99 10.84
CA ALA A 358 14.23 -19.64 11.36
C ALA A 358 15.31 -18.81 10.67
N GLY A 359 15.10 -17.50 10.58
CA GLY A 359 15.97 -16.59 9.85
C GLY A 359 15.66 -16.46 8.35
N THR A 360 14.77 -17.31 7.81
CA THR A 360 14.40 -17.28 6.40
C THR A 360 13.58 -16.01 6.05
N MET A 361 14.01 -15.30 5.01
CA MET A 361 13.22 -14.21 4.41
C MET A 361 12.10 -14.82 3.58
N THR A 362 10.86 -14.50 3.94
CA THR A 362 9.64 -15.02 3.33
C THR A 362 8.87 -13.91 2.64
N GLY A 363 8.56 -14.07 1.37
CA GLY A 363 7.73 -13.14 0.59
C GLY A 363 6.41 -13.78 0.19
N CYS A 364 5.28 -13.29 0.74
CA CYS A 364 3.97 -13.61 0.19
C CYS A 364 3.81 -12.90 -1.14
N ASN A 365 3.84 -13.66 -2.23
CA ASN A 365 3.76 -13.12 -3.58
C ASN A 365 2.29 -12.98 -4.00
N LEU A 366 1.70 -11.84 -3.66
CA LEU A 366 0.28 -11.57 -3.92
C LEU A 366 0.00 -11.41 -5.41
N MET A 367 0.93 -10.82 -6.18
CA MET A 367 0.73 -10.64 -7.61
C MET A 367 0.60 -11.98 -8.34
N MET A 368 1.30 -13.03 -7.88
CA MET A 368 1.15 -14.38 -8.43
C MET A 368 -0.06 -15.10 -7.86
N THR A 369 -0.33 -14.98 -6.55
CA THR A 369 -1.54 -15.57 -5.94
C THR A 369 -2.81 -15.05 -6.62
N HIS A 370 -2.86 -13.76 -6.94
CA HIS A 370 -3.99 -13.15 -7.64
C HIS A 370 -4.10 -13.54 -9.13
N ARG A 371 -3.15 -14.31 -9.66
CA ARG A 371 -3.10 -14.80 -11.04
C ARG A 371 -2.95 -16.31 -11.17
N LEU A 372 -3.05 -17.05 -10.06
CA LEU A 372 -2.87 -18.50 -10.07
C LEU A 372 -4.11 -19.19 -10.65
N ASP A 373 -3.94 -19.95 -11.74
CA ASP A 373 -5.04 -20.66 -12.45
C ASP A 373 -5.90 -21.51 -11.52
N GLY A 374 -5.30 -22.19 -10.53
CA GLY A 374 -6.03 -22.98 -9.55
C GLY A 374 -6.95 -22.20 -8.61
N LEU A 375 -6.79 -20.87 -8.53
CA LEU A 375 -7.61 -19.97 -7.69
C LEU A 375 -8.54 -19.08 -8.54
N TRP A 376 -8.13 -18.77 -9.79
CA TRP A 376 -8.81 -17.82 -10.65
C TRP A 376 -8.96 -18.41 -12.05
N HIS A 377 -10.17 -18.62 -12.49
CA HIS A 377 -10.43 -19.07 -13.87
C HIS A 377 -10.08 -17.92 -14.83
N ASP A 378 -9.35 -18.21 -15.92
CA ASP A 378 -8.86 -17.20 -16.87
C ASP A 378 -8.24 -15.97 -16.20
N PRO A 379 -7.16 -16.14 -15.39
CA PRO A 379 -6.71 -15.18 -14.38
C PRO A 379 -6.22 -13.85 -14.94
N LEU A 380 -5.87 -13.78 -16.22
CA LEU A 380 -5.38 -12.56 -16.87
C LEU A 380 -6.50 -11.68 -17.44
N ARG A 381 -7.71 -12.23 -17.59
CA ARG A 381 -8.88 -11.50 -18.07
C ARG A 381 -9.40 -10.59 -16.93
N PHE A 382 -9.68 -9.34 -17.28
CA PHE A 382 -10.40 -8.42 -16.39
C PHE A 382 -11.89 -8.78 -16.37
N ASP A 383 -12.36 -9.26 -15.24
CA ASP A 383 -13.74 -9.72 -15.07
C ASP A 383 -14.24 -9.45 -13.63
N PRO A 384 -14.91 -8.33 -13.38
CA PRO A 384 -15.49 -8.00 -12.09
C PRO A 384 -16.45 -9.03 -11.50
N LEU A 385 -17.13 -9.85 -12.32
CA LEU A 385 -18.07 -10.86 -11.84
C LEU A 385 -17.41 -11.96 -10.98
N ARG A 386 -16.10 -12.03 -10.95
CA ARG A 386 -15.36 -12.88 -9.99
C ARG A 386 -15.62 -12.55 -8.54
N PHE A 387 -16.16 -11.36 -8.28
CA PHE A 387 -16.44 -10.84 -6.96
C PHE A 387 -17.94 -10.76 -6.64
N THR A 388 -18.80 -11.51 -7.38
CA THR A 388 -20.17 -11.73 -6.93
C THR A 388 -20.16 -12.51 -5.61
N PRO A 389 -21.17 -12.36 -4.74
CA PRO A 389 -21.27 -13.09 -3.47
C PRO A 389 -21.09 -14.60 -3.63
N GLU A 390 -21.67 -15.18 -4.69
CA GLU A 390 -21.61 -16.61 -5.00
C GLU A 390 -20.19 -17.04 -5.39
N ALA A 391 -19.47 -16.21 -6.17
CA ALA A 391 -18.10 -16.50 -6.56
C ALA A 391 -17.12 -16.31 -5.37
N GLU A 392 -17.34 -15.31 -4.52
CA GLU A 392 -16.53 -15.10 -3.31
C GLU A 392 -16.74 -16.23 -2.29
N SER A 393 -17.96 -16.73 -2.10
CA SER A 393 -18.25 -17.80 -1.14
C SER A 393 -17.57 -19.14 -1.48
N ARG A 394 -17.26 -19.37 -2.75
CA ARG A 394 -16.59 -20.60 -3.23
C ARG A 394 -15.07 -20.54 -3.15
N ARG A 395 -14.50 -19.39 -2.85
CA ARG A 395 -13.06 -19.16 -2.86
C ARG A 395 -12.55 -18.91 -1.45
N SER A 396 -11.35 -19.41 -1.13
CA SER A 396 -10.68 -19.06 0.12
C SER A 396 -10.56 -17.54 0.25
N ARG A 397 -10.90 -17.00 1.42
CA ARG A 397 -10.72 -15.57 1.74
C ARG A 397 -9.26 -15.10 1.60
N PHE A 398 -8.30 -16.00 1.71
CA PHE A 398 -6.88 -15.72 1.58
C PHE A 398 -6.38 -15.77 0.11
N ALA A 399 -7.23 -16.15 -0.84
CA ALA A 399 -6.91 -16.04 -2.27
C ALA A 399 -6.89 -14.58 -2.74
N TYR A 400 -7.63 -13.68 -2.04
CA TYR A 400 -7.71 -12.26 -2.34
C TYR A 400 -7.39 -11.42 -1.09
N VAL A 401 -6.16 -10.97 -0.96
CA VAL A 401 -5.67 -10.22 0.19
C VAL A 401 -4.88 -8.96 -0.21
N PRO A 402 -5.45 -8.05 -1.01
CA PRO A 402 -4.73 -6.89 -1.53
C PRO A 402 -4.27 -5.93 -0.42
N PHE A 403 -4.87 -6.02 0.74
CA PHE A 403 -4.55 -5.23 1.94
C PHE A 403 -3.79 -6.03 3.01
N GLY A 404 -3.27 -7.20 2.65
CA GLY A 404 -2.69 -8.13 3.61
C GLY A 404 -3.74 -8.76 4.54
N ALA A 405 -3.27 -9.44 5.59
CA ALA A 405 -4.12 -10.09 6.59
C ALA A 405 -3.49 -10.03 7.99
N GLY A 406 -4.22 -10.52 8.99
CA GLY A 406 -3.76 -10.60 10.38
C GLY A 406 -3.54 -9.24 11.03
N VAL A 407 -2.66 -9.21 12.01
CA VAL A 407 -2.40 -8.01 12.83
C VAL A 407 -1.79 -6.85 12.04
N HIS A 408 -1.09 -7.14 10.95
CA HIS A 408 -0.51 -6.16 10.03
C HIS A 408 -1.38 -5.83 8.81
N LYS A 409 -2.66 -6.20 8.82
CA LYS A 409 -3.60 -5.78 7.76
C LYS A 409 -3.58 -4.26 7.61
N CYS A 410 -3.69 -3.78 6.37
CA CYS A 410 -3.60 -2.36 6.05
C CYS A 410 -4.55 -1.51 6.92
N LEU A 411 -3.98 -0.48 7.56
CA LEU A 411 -4.73 0.45 8.41
C LEU A 411 -5.64 1.35 7.58
N GLY A 412 -5.17 1.76 6.38
CA GLY A 412 -5.88 2.64 5.47
C GLY A 412 -6.86 1.95 4.51
N MET A 413 -7.28 0.70 4.76
CA MET A 413 -8.15 -0.04 3.84
C MET A 413 -9.46 0.71 3.53
N HIS A 414 -10.18 1.16 4.55
CA HIS A 414 -11.44 1.89 4.37
C HIS A 414 -11.24 3.29 3.76
N PHE A 415 -10.15 3.95 4.12
CA PHE A 415 -9.72 5.21 3.48
C PHE A 415 -9.53 5.01 1.97
N SER A 416 -8.79 3.98 1.57
CA SER A 416 -8.56 3.64 0.17
C SER A 416 -9.86 3.31 -0.57
N GLN A 417 -10.76 2.54 0.05
CA GLN A 417 -12.05 2.17 -0.53
C GLN A 417 -12.92 3.40 -0.78
N GLN A 418 -13.10 4.26 0.23
CA GLN A 418 -13.94 5.47 0.09
C GLN A 418 -13.38 6.42 -0.96
N GLN A 419 -12.09 6.72 -0.92
CA GLN A 419 -11.44 7.57 -1.91
C GLN A 419 -11.58 7.02 -3.33
N SER A 420 -11.40 5.71 -3.52
CA SER A 420 -11.53 5.06 -4.83
C SER A 420 -12.97 5.05 -5.33
N LYS A 421 -13.94 4.80 -4.47
CA LYS A 421 -15.37 4.82 -4.83
C LYS A 421 -15.81 6.23 -5.25
N MET A 422 -15.45 7.24 -4.47
CA MET A 422 -15.76 8.64 -4.82
C MET A 422 -15.09 9.04 -6.14
N PHE A 423 -13.83 8.66 -6.35
CA PHE A 423 -13.12 8.93 -7.59
C PHE A 423 -13.79 8.28 -8.81
N LEU A 424 -14.12 6.99 -8.71
CA LEU A 424 -14.84 6.28 -9.78
C LEU A 424 -16.20 6.89 -10.07
N ALA A 425 -16.99 7.17 -9.03
CA ALA A 425 -18.30 7.78 -9.18
C ALA A 425 -18.20 9.17 -9.84
N HIS A 426 -17.22 9.97 -9.45
CA HIS A 426 -17.00 11.28 -10.07
C HIS A 426 -16.67 11.16 -11.56
N LEU A 427 -15.78 10.24 -11.95
CA LEU A 427 -15.49 10.00 -13.36
C LEU A 427 -16.72 9.49 -14.13
N LEU A 428 -17.48 8.57 -13.55
CA LEU A 428 -18.70 8.03 -14.18
C LEU A 428 -19.77 9.10 -14.42
N LEU A 429 -19.95 10.02 -13.48
CA LEU A 429 -20.96 11.07 -13.55
C LEU A 429 -20.55 12.24 -14.47
N HIS A 430 -19.25 12.58 -14.56
CA HIS A 430 -18.80 13.83 -15.17
C HIS A 430 -17.86 13.67 -16.37
N ALA A 431 -17.37 12.47 -16.65
CA ALA A 431 -16.40 12.26 -17.72
C ALA A 431 -16.71 11.05 -18.61
N GLU A 432 -16.35 11.17 -19.88
CA GLU A 432 -16.19 10.06 -20.81
C GLU A 432 -14.70 9.81 -21.00
N LEU A 433 -14.28 8.58 -20.76
CA LEU A 433 -12.88 8.18 -20.87
C LEU A 433 -12.68 7.28 -22.09
N GLU A 434 -11.57 7.50 -22.80
CA GLU A 434 -11.19 6.66 -23.94
C GLU A 434 -9.70 6.35 -23.85
N CYS A 435 -9.35 5.06 -23.80
CA CYS A 435 -7.96 4.62 -23.87
C CYS A 435 -7.44 4.80 -25.31
N ARG A 436 -6.38 5.58 -25.48
CA ARG A 436 -5.76 5.85 -26.78
C ARG A 436 -4.60 4.90 -27.10
N ASP A 437 -4.18 4.10 -26.13
CA ASP A 437 -3.11 3.13 -26.33
C ASP A 437 -3.58 2.00 -27.23
N ARG A 438 -2.85 1.76 -28.33
CA ARG A 438 -3.20 0.70 -29.30
C ARG A 438 -2.94 -0.71 -28.77
N ARG A 439 -2.13 -0.86 -27.73
CA ARG A 439 -1.78 -2.16 -27.12
C ARG A 439 -1.97 -2.06 -25.61
N PRO A 440 -2.41 -3.14 -24.96
CA PRO A 440 -2.47 -3.19 -23.51
C PRO A 440 -1.13 -2.79 -22.90
N PRO A 441 -1.12 -1.97 -21.84
CA PRO A 441 0.12 -1.57 -21.18
C PRO A 441 0.76 -2.77 -20.49
N SER A 442 2.09 -2.80 -20.48
CA SER A 442 2.83 -3.66 -19.58
C SER A 442 2.95 -2.96 -18.22
N TRP A 443 2.69 -3.72 -17.17
CA TRP A 443 2.76 -3.22 -15.78
C TRP A 443 4.08 -3.64 -15.14
N TYR A 444 4.60 -2.77 -14.30
CA TYR A 444 5.79 -3.03 -13.50
C TYR A 444 5.39 -3.18 -12.03
N HIS A 445 5.71 -4.32 -11.44
CA HIS A 445 5.25 -4.72 -10.12
C HIS A 445 6.35 -4.63 -9.04
N TRP A 446 7.12 -3.52 -9.05
CA TRP A 446 8.14 -3.29 -8.03
C TRP A 446 8.48 -1.79 -7.89
N PRO A 447 8.55 -1.23 -6.69
CA PRO A 447 8.02 -1.78 -5.43
C PRO A 447 6.50 -1.74 -5.41
N ASN A 448 5.87 -0.84 -6.18
CA ASN A 448 4.43 -0.70 -6.37
C ASN A 448 4.06 -0.96 -7.82
N CYS A 449 2.84 -1.41 -8.05
CA CYS A 449 2.32 -1.62 -9.40
C CYS A 449 2.17 -0.28 -10.13
N ARG A 450 2.78 -0.15 -11.31
CA ARG A 450 2.67 1.04 -12.17
C ARG A 450 2.86 0.69 -13.64
N PRO A 451 2.37 1.50 -14.58
CA PRO A 451 2.65 1.27 -15.98
C PRO A 451 4.16 1.47 -16.28
N ARG A 452 4.70 0.66 -17.22
CA ARG A 452 6.09 0.78 -17.68
C ARG A 452 6.32 1.96 -18.62
N ARG A 453 5.25 2.39 -19.28
CA ARG A 453 5.24 3.52 -20.20
C ARG A 453 4.12 4.46 -19.79
N SER A 454 4.23 5.72 -20.19
CA SER A 454 3.15 6.67 -20.11
C SER A 454 1.89 6.11 -20.77
N LEU A 455 0.76 6.22 -20.07
CA LEU A 455 -0.55 5.87 -20.60
C LEU A 455 -1.19 7.08 -21.25
N SER A 456 -2.08 6.83 -22.20
CA SER A 456 -2.76 7.90 -22.93
C SER A 456 -4.27 7.70 -22.84
N VAL A 457 -4.93 8.51 -21.98
CA VAL A 457 -6.38 8.48 -21.80
C VAL A 457 -6.95 9.84 -22.16
N ALA A 458 -7.83 9.86 -23.16
CA ALA A 458 -8.61 11.05 -23.49
C ALA A 458 -9.77 11.20 -22.51
N VAL A 459 -9.96 12.41 -22.00
CA VAL A 459 -11.04 12.76 -21.07
C VAL A 459 -11.94 13.81 -21.74
N ARG A 460 -13.20 13.50 -21.87
CA ARG A 460 -14.20 14.42 -22.43
C ARG A 460 -15.27 14.73 -21.38
N PRO A 461 -15.81 15.96 -21.34
CA PRO A 461 -16.97 16.24 -20.51
C PRO A 461 -18.13 15.33 -20.91
N ARG A 462 -18.81 14.77 -19.91
CA ARG A 462 -20.04 14.06 -20.15
C ARG A 462 -21.21 15.05 -20.13
N CYS A 463 -21.89 15.21 -21.27
CA CYS A 463 -23.16 15.90 -21.31
C CYS A 463 -24.20 15.04 -20.58
N ARG A 464 -24.72 15.49 -19.44
CA ARG A 464 -25.93 14.89 -18.88
C ARG A 464 -27.06 15.16 -19.88
N GLY A 465 -27.57 14.15 -20.54
CA GLY A 465 -28.81 14.30 -21.30
C GLY A 465 -29.89 14.88 -20.37
N LYS A 466 -30.57 15.92 -20.87
CA LYS A 466 -31.73 16.52 -20.19
C LYS A 466 -32.84 15.53 -20.03
#